data_c4e7dafb33fad2f00e5dadf7d3052115
#
_entry.id   c4e7dafb33fad2f00e5dadf7d3052115
#
_cell.length_a   1.000
_cell.length_b   1.000
_cell.length_c   1.000
_cell.angle_alpha   90.00
_cell.angle_beta   90.00
_cell.angle_gamma   90.00
#
_symmetry.space_group_name_H-M   'P 1'
#
loop_
_entity.id
_entity.type
_entity.pdbx_description
1 polymer ?
#
loop_
_entity_poly.entity_id
_entity_poly.type
_entity_poly.pdbx_seq_one_letter_code
_entity_poly.pdbx_strand_id
1 'polypeptide(L)'
;MTDETTNEAAKPNPALAPFEPLVGAWRLVATHPELPGTTFHGHATFRWLEQGAFLVMHWAFDEPGVPSCIAVFGSDDVLGRCYMLYFDERGVSRKYDVALRDGVWTWKRDAPGFDQRFTGRFSDDGTTIDGTSELRRDGVTWAKDLEVKYTRA
;
A
#
# COMPACT_ATOMS: atom_id res chain seq x y z
N MET A 1 -36.79 29.19 6.61
CA MET A 1 -36.08 27.96 7.02
C MET A 1 -35.13 27.60 5.90
N THR A 2 -33.95 28.18 5.94
CA THR A 2 -32.88 27.89 4.99
C THR A 2 -32.17 26.65 5.50
N ASP A 3 -32.30 25.56 4.76
CA ASP A 3 -31.50 24.38 4.92
C ASP A 3 -30.08 24.76 4.49
N GLU A 4 -29.29 25.27 5.42
CA GLU A 4 -27.85 25.35 5.23
C GLU A 4 -27.32 23.94 5.36
N THR A 5 -27.44 23.16 4.28
CA THR A 5 -26.52 22.08 4.04
C THR A 5 -25.15 22.74 3.93
N THR A 6 -24.46 22.83 5.04
CA THR A 6 -23.05 23.16 5.06
C THR A 6 -22.36 22.06 4.27
N ASN A 7 -22.11 22.36 3.00
CA ASN A 7 -21.22 21.60 2.16
C ASN A 7 -19.83 21.76 2.79
N GLU A 8 -19.53 20.91 3.78
CA GLU A 8 -18.20 20.92 4.36
C GLU A 8 -17.20 20.64 3.24
N ALA A 9 -16.36 21.63 2.96
CA ALA A 9 -15.33 21.50 1.96
C ALA A 9 -14.43 20.32 2.31
N ALA A 10 -13.98 19.58 1.28
CA ALA A 10 -12.98 18.55 1.45
C ALA A 10 -11.77 19.10 2.22
N LYS A 11 -11.25 18.33 3.15
CA LYS A 11 -10.10 18.72 3.97
C LYS A 11 -9.16 17.53 4.20
N PRO A 12 -7.85 17.82 4.43
CA PRO A 12 -6.90 16.79 4.74
C PRO A 12 -7.32 15.96 5.95
N ASN A 13 -7.04 14.66 5.88
CA ASN A 13 -7.17 13.76 7.04
C ASN A 13 -5.83 13.72 7.79
N PRO A 14 -5.72 14.31 8.98
CA PRO A 14 -4.44 14.36 9.70
C PRO A 14 -3.93 12.97 10.11
N ALA A 15 -4.80 11.98 10.24
CA ALA A 15 -4.39 10.59 10.52
C ALA A 15 -3.55 9.98 9.38
N LEU A 16 -3.71 10.47 8.15
CA LEU A 16 -2.97 9.99 6.99
C LEU A 16 -1.69 10.79 6.70
N ALA A 17 -1.41 11.86 7.44
CA ALA A 17 -0.21 12.67 7.25
C ALA A 17 1.10 11.85 7.29
N PRO A 18 1.26 10.79 8.10
CA PRO A 18 2.46 9.95 8.11
C PRO A 18 2.79 9.31 6.77
N PHE A 19 1.82 9.15 5.85
CA PHE A 19 2.01 8.54 4.54
C PHE A 19 2.52 9.50 3.47
N GLU A 20 2.70 10.79 3.76
CA GLU A 20 3.24 11.78 2.83
C GLU A 20 4.54 11.33 2.13
N PRO A 21 5.49 10.63 2.78
CA PRO A 21 6.68 10.14 2.12
C PRO A 21 6.45 9.21 0.93
N LEU A 22 5.28 8.58 0.84
CA LEU A 22 4.91 7.72 -0.30
C LEU A 22 4.50 8.52 -1.53
N VAL A 23 4.03 9.74 -1.38
CA VAL A 23 3.40 10.53 -2.45
C VAL A 23 4.36 10.77 -3.61
N GLY A 24 3.86 10.55 -4.82
CA GLY A 24 4.60 10.72 -6.06
C GLY A 24 4.65 9.45 -6.90
N ALA A 25 5.58 9.42 -7.84
CA ALA A 25 5.75 8.33 -8.79
C ALA A 25 7.02 7.52 -8.44
N TRP A 26 6.91 6.22 -8.61
CA TRP A 26 7.96 5.25 -8.29
C TRP A 26 8.14 4.25 -9.43
N ARG A 27 9.37 3.87 -9.71
CA ARG A 27 9.69 2.69 -10.51
C ARG A 27 9.81 1.49 -9.59
N LEU A 28 9.32 0.34 -10.04
CA LEU A 28 9.30 -0.90 -9.28
C LEU A 28 10.15 -1.95 -9.96
N VAL A 29 10.93 -2.66 -9.16
CA VAL A 29 11.63 -3.89 -9.57
C VAL A 29 11.28 -4.95 -8.53
N ALA A 30 10.69 -6.05 -8.96
CA ALA A 30 10.20 -7.09 -8.07
C ALA A 30 10.66 -8.48 -8.48
N THR A 31 10.78 -9.36 -7.48
CA THR A 31 11.08 -10.78 -7.65
C THR A 31 10.14 -11.61 -6.79
N HIS A 32 9.92 -12.85 -7.19
CA HIS A 32 9.07 -13.80 -6.47
C HIS A 32 9.78 -15.15 -6.30
N PRO A 33 9.74 -15.78 -5.11
CA PRO A 33 10.43 -17.05 -4.86
C PRO A 33 10.00 -18.21 -5.75
N GLU A 34 8.72 -18.23 -6.16
CA GLU A 34 8.18 -19.27 -7.06
C GLU A 34 8.55 -19.08 -8.51
N LEU A 35 9.17 -17.95 -8.86
CA LEU A 35 9.59 -17.62 -10.22
C LEU A 35 11.07 -17.19 -10.21
N PRO A 36 11.98 -18.10 -9.81
CA PRO A 36 13.40 -17.77 -9.73
C PRO A 36 13.95 -17.36 -11.09
N GLY A 37 14.78 -16.32 -11.09
CA GLY A 37 15.37 -15.76 -12.30
C GLY A 37 14.45 -14.83 -13.10
N THR A 38 13.21 -14.63 -12.68
CA THR A 38 12.30 -13.67 -13.30
C THR A 38 12.29 -12.37 -12.50
N THR A 39 12.48 -11.25 -13.20
CA THR A 39 12.40 -9.92 -12.64
C THR A 39 11.19 -9.20 -13.25
N PHE A 40 10.35 -8.61 -12.40
CA PHE A 40 9.19 -7.83 -12.82
C PHE A 40 9.51 -6.35 -12.71
N HIS A 41 9.11 -5.58 -13.72
CA HIS A 41 9.31 -4.13 -13.78
C HIS A 41 7.96 -3.44 -13.84
N GLY A 42 7.81 -2.39 -13.08
CA GLY A 42 6.55 -1.68 -13.02
C GLY A 42 6.67 -0.26 -12.49
N HIS A 43 5.52 0.33 -12.25
CA HIS A 43 5.37 1.68 -11.76
C HIS A 43 4.31 1.73 -10.68
N ALA A 44 4.51 2.58 -9.69
CA ALA A 44 3.50 2.92 -8.71
C ALA A 44 3.33 4.42 -8.63
N THR A 45 2.12 4.86 -8.39
CA THR A 45 1.80 6.25 -8.06
C THR A 45 1.02 6.30 -6.77
N PHE A 46 1.33 7.30 -5.95
CA PHE A 46 0.59 7.60 -4.73
C PHE A 46 0.17 9.06 -4.81
N ARG A 47 -1.12 9.33 -4.70
CA ARG A 47 -1.65 10.68 -4.80
C ARG A 47 -2.77 10.92 -3.81
N TRP A 48 -2.79 12.14 -3.27
CA TRP A 48 -3.91 12.59 -2.46
C TRP A 48 -5.13 12.82 -3.35
N LEU A 49 -6.30 12.41 -2.86
CA LEU A 49 -7.58 12.78 -3.44
C LEU A 49 -8.39 13.60 -2.45
N GLU A 50 -9.37 14.33 -2.98
CA GLU A 50 -10.26 15.18 -2.17
C GLU A 50 -9.47 16.07 -1.19
N GLN A 51 -8.44 16.74 -1.72
CA GLN A 51 -7.59 17.67 -0.98
C GLN A 51 -6.87 17.03 0.23
N GLY A 52 -6.54 15.75 0.15
CA GLY A 52 -5.84 15.04 1.20
C GLY A 52 -6.75 14.29 2.17
N ALA A 53 -8.04 14.17 1.86
CA ALA A 53 -8.97 13.40 2.67
C ALA A 53 -8.61 11.90 2.67
N PHE A 54 -8.08 11.41 1.56
CA PHE A 54 -7.55 10.04 1.46
C PHE A 54 -6.45 9.92 0.41
N LEU A 55 -5.67 8.83 0.49
CA LEU A 55 -4.54 8.57 -0.40
C LEU A 55 -4.87 7.39 -1.30
N VAL A 56 -4.52 7.48 -2.58
CA VAL A 56 -4.70 6.39 -3.55
C VAL A 56 -3.36 5.96 -4.10
N MET A 57 -3.12 4.65 -4.02
CA MET A 57 -2.02 3.97 -4.68
C MET A 57 -2.54 3.27 -5.93
N HIS A 58 -1.78 3.37 -7.00
CA HIS A 58 -1.96 2.53 -8.18
C HIS A 58 -0.61 1.92 -8.54
N TRP A 59 -0.55 0.60 -8.72
CA TRP A 59 0.64 -0.02 -9.28
C TRP A 59 0.30 -0.90 -10.49
N ALA A 60 1.24 -0.99 -11.42
CA ALA A 60 1.13 -1.84 -12.60
C ALA A 60 2.50 -2.38 -12.97
N PHE A 61 2.55 -3.65 -13.34
CA PHE A 61 3.77 -4.30 -13.82
C PHE A 61 3.68 -4.54 -15.33
N ASP A 62 4.83 -4.49 -16.01
CA ASP A 62 4.92 -4.66 -17.46
C ASP A 62 4.81 -6.13 -17.87
N GLU A 63 5.34 -7.02 -17.02
CA GLU A 63 5.34 -8.46 -17.28
C GLU A 63 4.08 -9.11 -16.70
N PRO A 64 3.55 -10.17 -17.33
CA PRO A 64 2.45 -10.95 -16.77
C PRO A 64 2.89 -11.70 -15.51
N GLY A 65 1.96 -11.94 -14.60
CA GLY A 65 2.19 -12.71 -13.37
C GLY A 65 2.01 -11.90 -12.09
N VAL A 66 2.17 -10.57 -12.14
CA VAL A 66 1.83 -9.68 -11.04
C VAL A 66 0.66 -8.80 -11.46
N PRO A 67 -0.51 -8.92 -10.81
CA PRO A 67 -1.68 -8.15 -11.20
C PRO A 67 -1.53 -6.68 -10.89
N SER A 68 -2.09 -5.83 -11.75
CA SER A 68 -2.26 -4.41 -11.46
C SER A 68 -3.27 -4.22 -10.35
N CYS A 69 -3.03 -3.26 -9.47
CA CYS A 69 -3.89 -2.99 -8.33
C CYS A 69 -4.10 -1.51 -8.05
N ILE A 70 -5.16 -1.25 -7.33
CA ILE A 70 -5.44 0.03 -6.69
C ILE A 70 -5.61 -0.22 -5.19
N ALA A 71 -5.08 0.67 -4.36
CA ALA A 71 -5.37 0.69 -2.94
C ALA A 71 -5.76 2.09 -2.48
N VAL A 72 -6.76 2.16 -1.63
CA VAL A 72 -7.24 3.41 -1.04
C VAL A 72 -6.94 3.38 0.46
N PHE A 73 -6.20 4.37 0.93
CA PHE A 73 -5.81 4.51 2.33
C PHE A 73 -6.79 5.44 3.03
N GLY A 74 -7.28 5.00 4.15
CA GLY A 74 -8.18 5.75 5.02
C GLY A 74 -7.87 5.49 6.49
N SER A 75 -8.68 6.05 7.35
CA SER A 75 -8.59 5.83 8.80
C SER A 75 -9.97 5.59 9.39
N ASP A 76 -10.01 4.73 10.39
CA ASP A 76 -11.19 4.60 11.24
C ASP A 76 -11.13 5.71 12.29
N ASP A 77 -12.09 6.61 12.27
CA ASP A 77 -12.13 7.80 13.13
C ASP A 77 -12.43 7.46 14.61
N VAL A 78 -13.04 6.31 14.86
CA VAL A 78 -13.33 5.83 16.22
C VAL A 78 -12.14 5.07 16.80
N LEU A 79 -11.57 4.14 16.02
CA LEU A 79 -10.47 3.28 16.48
C LEU A 79 -9.09 3.94 16.35
N GLY A 80 -8.96 5.05 15.60
CA GLY A 80 -7.70 5.73 15.39
C GLY A 80 -6.68 4.90 14.59
N ARG A 81 -7.15 3.96 13.78
CA ARG A 81 -6.32 3.06 12.97
C ARG A 81 -6.41 3.42 11.50
N CYS A 82 -5.27 3.33 10.80
CA CYS A 82 -5.23 3.46 9.36
C CYS A 82 -5.37 2.10 8.70
N TYR A 83 -6.02 2.08 7.55
CA TYR A 83 -6.20 0.89 6.74
C TYR A 83 -6.07 1.24 5.27
N MET A 84 -5.81 0.22 4.44
CA MET A 84 -5.98 0.34 3.00
C MET A 84 -6.95 -0.72 2.50
N LEU A 85 -7.78 -0.32 1.55
CA LEU A 85 -8.63 -1.22 0.78
C LEU A 85 -7.92 -1.49 -0.54
N TYR A 86 -7.57 -2.75 -0.75
CA TYR A 86 -6.83 -3.24 -1.91
C TYR A 86 -7.76 -3.91 -2.90
N PHE A 87 -7.60 -3.59 -4.18
CA PHE A 87 -8.34 -4.19 -5.29
C PHE A 87 -7.38 -4.48 -6.44
N ASP A 88 -7.49 -5.67 -7.05
CA ASP A 88 -6.68 -5.98 -8.22
C ASP A 88 -7.51 -6.51 -9.39
N GLU A 89 -6.89 -6.59 -10.56
CA GLU A 89 -7.55 -6.98 -11.81
C GLU A 89 -8.06 -8.41 -11.84
N ARG A 90 -7.69 -9.25 -10.89
CA ARG A 90 -8.25 -10.59 -10.70
C ARG A 90 -9.62 -10.56 -10.01
N GLY A 91 -10.08 -9.38 -9.58
CA GLY A 91 -11.28 -9.22 -8.76
C GLY A 91 -11.05 -9.51 -7.27
N VAL A 92 -9.79 -9.59 -6.84
CA VAL A 92 -9.44 -9.73 -5.42
C VAL A 92 -9.64 -8.41 -4.71
N SER A 93 -10.32 -8.44 -3.57
CA SER A 93 -10.55 -7.30 -2.69
C SER A 93 -10.15 -7.67 -1.27
N ARG A 94 -9.30 -6.86 -0.64
CA ARG A 94 -8.78 -7.13 0.71
C ARG A 94 -8.60 -5.84 1.50
N LYS A 95 -8.75 -5.95 2.81
CA LYS A 95 -8.46 -4.87 3.75
C LYS A 95 -7.18 -5.20 4.51
N TYR A 96 -6.28 -4.22 4.60
CA TYR A 96 -5.03 -4.33 5.36
C TYR A 96 -4.95 -3.21 6.39
N ASP A 97 -4.40 -3.50 7.56
CA ASP A 97 -3.96 -2.48 8.49
C ASP A 97 -2.63 -1.90 8.00
N VAL A 98 -2.50 -0.58 7.99
CA VAL A 98 -1.31 0.11 7.47
C VAL A 98 -0.73 1.07 8.50
N ALA A 99 0.58 1.23 8.48
CA ALA A 99 1.30 2.21 9.28
C ALA A 99 2.58 2.64 8.56
N LEU A 100 3.01 3.87 8.81
CA LEU A 100 4.32 4.36 8.40
C LEU A 100 4.92 5.13 9.57
N ARG A 101 6.00 4.59 10.16
CA ARG A 101 6.68 5.15 11.33
C ARG A 101 8.17 4.96 11.19
N ASP A 102 8.93 6.01 11.49
CA ASP A 102 10.40 5.95 11.55
C ASP A 102 11.02 5.36 10.27
N GLY A 103 10.49 5.77 9.10
CA GLY A 103 10.97 5.30 7.81
C GLY A 103 10.59 3.85 7.48
N VAL A 104 9.66 3.25 8.22
CA VAL A 104 9.17 1.89 7.96
C VAL A 104 7.68 1.92 7.64
N TRP A 105 7.36 1.50 6.44
CA TRP A 105 5.99 1.32 5.97
C TRP A 105 5.59 -0.15 6.11
N THR A 106 4.51 -0.40 6.82
CA THR A 106 4.00 -1.75 7.03
C THR A 106 2.54 -1.86 6.64
N TRP A 107 2.15 -3.01 6.13
CA TRP A 107 0.76 -3.39 6.08
C TRP A 107 0.62 -4.87 6.40
N LYS A 108 -0.52 -5.24 7.00
CA LYS A 108 -0.79 -6.61 7.41
C LYS A 108 -2.28 -6.94 7.34
N ARG A 109 -2.53 -8.21 7.17
CA ARG A 109 -3.87 -8.78 7.17
C ARG A 109 -3.86 -10.11 7.92
N ASP A 110 -4.65 -10.19 8.97
CA ASP A 110 -4.89 -11.42 9.71
C ASP A 110 -6.13 -12.09 9.12
N ALA A 111 -5.94 -13.14 8.33
CA ALA A 111 -7.01 -13.91 7.71
C ALA A 111 -6.63 -15.39 7.78
N PRO A 112 -7.29 -16.19 8.64
CA PRO A 112 -6.94 -17.59 8.84
C PRO A 112 -6.83 -18.35 7.52
N GLY A 113 -5.68 -19.01 7.32
CA GLY A 113 -5.35 -19.72 6.08
C GLY A 113 -4.65 -18.86 5.02
N PHE A 114 -4.61 -17.55 5.18
CA PHE A 114 -3.88 -16.65 4.27
C PHE A 114 -3.56 -15.32 4.93
N ASP A 115 -2.74 -15.36 5.98
CA ASP A 115 -2.22 -14.16 6.61
C ASP A 115 -1.14 -13.53 5.74
N GLN A 116 -1.09 -12.22 5.68
CA GLN A 116 -0.13 -11.47 4.87
C GLN A 116 0.47 -10.33 5.67
N ARG A 117 1.73 -10.04 5.41
CA ARG A 117 2.42 -8.86 5.94
C ARG A 117 3.45 -8.34 4.96
N PHE A 118 3.69 -7.06 5.03
CA PHE A 118 4.67 -6.35 4.22
C PHE A 118 5.45 -5.37 5.09
N THR A 119 6.74 -5.24 4.80
CA THR A 119 7.62 -4.25 5.41
C THR A 119 8.40 -3.54 4.32
N GLY A 120 8.23 -2.22 4.23
CA GLY A 120 8.98 -1.36 3.31
C GLY A 120 9.87 -0.40 4.10
N ARG A 121 11.17 -0.43 3.85
CA ARG A 121 12.15 0.44 4.52
C ARG A 121 12.62 1.52 3.58
N PHE A 122 12.38 2.77 3.98
CA PHE A 122 12.87 3.92 3.24
C PHE A 122 14.37 4.08 3.44
N SER A 123 15.08 4.48 2.36
CA SER A 123 16.43 5.03 2.48
C SER A 123 16.39 6.35 3.25
N ASP A 124 17.54 6.76 3.80
CA ASP A 124 17.64 7.98 4.61
C ASP A 124 17.23 9.23 3.82
N ASP A 125 17.49 9.27 2.52
CA ASP A 125 17.10 10.37 1.63
C ASP A 125 15.67 10.26 1.07
N GLY A 126 14.94 9.17 1.40
CA GLY A 126 13.57 8.97 0.95
C GLY A 126 13.41 8.63 -0.54
N THR A 127 14.49 8.31 -1.25
CA THR A 127 14.47 8.05 -2.70
C THR A 127 14.23 6.61 -3.08
N THR A 128 14.42 5.67 -2.14
CA THR A 128 14.17 4.25 -2.34
C THR A 128 13.40 3.62 -1.19
N ILE A 129 12.68 2.55 -1.48
CA ILE A 129 12.03 1.71 -0.48
C ILE A 129 12.35 0.26 -0.80
N ASP A 130 12.91 -0.47 0.17
CA ASP A 130 13.09 -1.92 0.07
C ASP A 130 11.91 -2.62 0.73
N GLY A 131 11.10 -3.31 -0.07
CA GLY A 131 9.87 -3.96 0.36
C GLY A 131 9.97 -5.48 0.35
N THR A 132 9.50 -6.11 1.41
CA THR A 132 9.42 -7.55 1.57
C THR A 132 8.03 -7.95 2.01
N SER A 133 7.38 -8.80 1.21
CA SER A 133 6.11 -9.41 1.54
C SER A 133 6.30 -10.83 2.04
N GLU A 134 5.45 -11.23 2.97
CA GLU A 134 5.38 -12.59 3.48
C GLU A 134 3.93 -13.04 3.60
N LEU A 135 3.71 -14.33 3.49
CA LEU A 135 2.40 -14.94 3.68
C LEU A 135 2.50 -16.18 4.58
N ARG A 136 1.37 -16.48 5.25
CA ARG A 136 1.27 -17.63 6.14
C ARG A 136 -0.06 -18.35 5.90
N ARG A 137 0.03 -19.62 5.51
CA ARG A 137 -1.15 -20.46 5.23
C ARG A 137 -1.51 -21.41 6.37
N ASP A 138 -0.51 -21.90 7.09
CA ASP A 138 -0.65 -22.91 8.14
C ASP A 138 -0.89 -22.32 9.54
N GLY A 139 -0.93 -21.00 9.67
CA GLY A 139 -1.05 -20.31 10.96
C GLY A 139 0.22 -20.29 11.80
N VAL A 140 1.33 -20.84 11.29
CA VAL A 140 2.59 -21.00 12.04
C VAL A 140 3.78 -20.40 11.29
N THR A 141 3.98 -20.77 10.02
CA THR A 141 5.19 -20.48 9.25
C THR A 141 4.97 -19.36 8.23
N TRP A 142 5.76 -18.28 8.37
CA TRP A 142 5.82 -17.22 7.36
C TRP A 142 6.76 -17.63 6.23
N ALA A 143 6.25 -17.55 5.01
CA ALA A 143 7.00 -17.78 3.79
C ALA A 143 7.17 -16.48 3.01
N LYS A 144 8.31 -16.33 2.34
CA LYS A 144 8.55 -15.18 1.46
C LYS A 144 7.56 -15.18 0.31
N ASP A 145 7.08 -13.98 0.00
CA ASP A 145 6.25 -13.68 -1.17
C ASP A 145 7.01 -12.68 -2.05
N LEU A 146 6.37 -11.65 -2.57
CA LEU A 146 6.99 -10.67 -3.44
C LEU A 146 8.04 -9.83 -2.68
N GLU A 147 9.23 -9.67 -3.26
CA GLU A 147 10.19 -8.65 -2.89
C GLU A 147 10.14 -7.54 -3.93
N VAL A 148 10.07 -6.29 -3.50
CA VAL A 148 9.94 -5.16 -4.41
C VAL A 148 10.79 -3.98 -3.95
N LYS A 149 11.55 -3.43 -4.88
CA LYS A 149 12.28 -2.18 -4.69
C LYS A 149 11.58 -1.05 -5.42
N TYR A 150 11.27 -0.01 -4.65
CA TYR A 150 10.73 1.25 -5.17
C TYR A 150 11.88 2.24 -5.32
N THR A 151 11.93 2.91 -6.46
CA THR A 151 12.88 4.00 -6.69
C THR A 151 12.11 5.20 -7.24
N ARG A 152 12.32 6.39 -6.67
CA ARG A 152 11.67 7.62 -7.15
C ARG A 152 11.88 7.76 -8.65
N ALA A 153 10.79 7.99 -9.35
CA ALA A 153 10.81 8.22 -10.79
C ALA A 153 11.16 9.68 -11.12
#